data_77420e2ead4fe76efeeef554a42cc4a4
#
_entry.id   77420e2ead4fe76efeeef554a42cc4a4
#
_cell.length_a   1.000
_cell.length_b   1.000
_cell.length_c   1.000
_cell.angle_alpha   90.00
_cell.angle_beta   90.00
_cell.angle_gamma   90.00
#
_symmetry.space_group_name_H-M   'P 1'
#
loop_
_entity.id
_entity.type
_entity.pdbx_description
1 polymer ?
#
loop_
_entity_poly.entity_id
_entity_poly.type
_entity_poly.pdbx_seq_one_letter_code
_entity_poly.pdbx_strand_id
1 'polypeptide(L)'
;MNSTYYLFKRGKKLSESGKFLEAIMLLEKAKNFEPEKGSIREVLASAYYNCGFYVSAKKNFIRALKIDAANDFAHYGLGLCLIKENKITEALGHFKIAFFMKPDSKKYREILDKFTKLK
;
A
#
# COMPACT_ATOMS: atom_id res chain seq x y z
N MET A 1 8.19 22.94 14.63
CA MET A 1 7.14 21.95 14.43
C MET A 1 7.36 21.19 13.13
N ASN A 2 7.21 19.89 13.16
CA ASN A 2 7.43 19.05 11.98
C ASN A 2 6.17 19.01 11.11
N SER A 3 6.17 19.77 10.01
CA SER A 3 5.04 19.84 9.08
C SER A 3 4.73 18.48 8.46
N THR A 4 5.76 17.67 8.21
CA THR A 4 5.59 16.35 7.64
C THR A 4 4.77 15.46 8.58
N TYR A 5 5.11 15.44 9.86
CA TYR A 5 4.39 14.64 10.85
C TYR A 5 2.91 15.03 10.91
N TYR A 6 2.64 16.32 10.95
CA TYR A 6 1.26 16.83 10.99
C TYR A 6 0.48 16.42 9.76
N LEU A 7 1.06 16.63 8.58
CA LEU A 7 0.41 16.29 7.31
C LEU A 7 0.16 14.77 7.21
N PHE A 8 1.15 13.97 7.61
CA PHE A 8 1.02 12.53 7.58
C PHE A 8 -0.08 12.04 8.52
N LYS A 9 -0.06 12.52 9.74
CA LYS A 9 -1.03 12.09 10.76
C LYS A 9 -2.46 12.44 10.34
N ARG A 10 -2.66 13.67 9.85
CA ARG A 10 -3.96 14.10 9.39
C ARG A 10 -4.41 13.37 8.13
N GLY A 11 -3.48 13.18 7.19
CA GLY A 11 -3.78 12.43 5.96
C GLY A 11 -4.15 10.99 6.25
N LYS A 12 -3.43 10.35 7.17
CA LYS A 12 -3.73 8.98 7.58
C LYS A 12 -5.13 8.88 8.18
N LYS A 13 -5.48 9.82 9.05
CA LYS A 13 -6.79 9.86 9.68
C LYS A 13 -7.91 10.06 8.66
N LEU A 14 -7.70 10.94 7.68
CA LEU A 14 -8.67 11.15 6.62
C LEU A 14 -8.85 9.88 5.78
N SER A 15 -7.77 9.18 5.49
CA SER A 15 -7.83 7.93 4.75
C SER A 15 -8.62 6.87 5.54
N GLU A 16 -8.38 6.76 6.83
CA GLU A 16 -9.12 5.84 7.70
C GLU A 16 -10.61 6.16 7.77
N SER A 17 -10.95 7.43 7.58
CA SER A 17 -12.35 7.89 7.56
C SER A 17 -13.00 7.79 6.18
N GLY A 18 -12.27 7.27 5.20
CA GLY A 18 -12.80 7.13 3.84
C GLY A 18 -12.72 8.39 3.00
N LYS A 19 -12.08 9.45 3.48
CA LYS A 19 -11.92 10.70 2.75
C LYS A 19 -10.63 10.68 1.96
N PHE A 20 -10.59 9.80 0.95
CA PHE A 20 -9.36 9.46 0.25
C PHE A 20 -8.77 10.61 -0.55
N LEU A 21 -9.58 11.39 -1.25
CA LEU A 21 -9.05 12.51 -2.05
C LEU A 21 -8.41 13.58 -1.17
N GLU A 22 -9.06 13.91 -0.05
CA GLU A 22 -8.49 14.86 0.91
C GLU A 22 -7.18 14.31 1.50
N ALA A 23 -7.18 13.02 1.83
CA ALA A 23 -6.00 12.36 2.36
C ALA A 23 -4.84 12.43 1.36
N ILE A 24 -5.10 12.15 0.09
CA ILE A 24 -4.09 12.19 -0.97
C ILE A 24 -3.43 13.57 -1.05
N MET A 25 -4.24 14.64 -0.97
CA MET A 25 -3.70 15.99 -1.03
C MET A 25 -2.66 16.24 0.06
N LEU A 26 -2.96 15.85 1.29
CA LEU A 26 -2.05 16.05 2.42
C LEU A 26 -0.86 15.10 2.36
N LEU A 27 -1.10 13.85 1.97
CA LEU A 27 -0.04 12.84 1.89
C LEU A 27 0.96 13.12 0.77
N GLU A 28 0.50 13.70 -0.34
CA GLU A 28 1.42 14.13 -1.40
C GLU A 28 2.35 15.22 -0.90
N LYS A 29 1.84 16.16 -0.12
CA LYS A 29 2.68 17.20 0.49
C LYS A 29 3.69 16.58 1.45
N ALA A 30 3.24 15.65 2.30
CA ALA A 30 4.13 14.97 3.23
C ALA A 30 5.24 14.23 2.48
N LYS A 31 4.87 13.54 1.41
CA LYS A 31 5.83 12.83 0.55
C LYS A 31 6.88 13.76 -0.03
N ASN A 32 6.46 14.96 -0.46
CA ASN A 32 7.40 15.92 -1.04
C ASN A 32 8.41 16.41 -0.02
N PHE A 33 8.04 16.50 1.25
CA PHE A 33 8.97 16.86 2.31
C PHE A 33 9.91 15.73 2.68
N GLU A 34 9.42 14.48 2.68
CA GLU A 34 10.21 13.30 3.06
C GLU A 34 9.93 12.14 2.10
N PRO A 35 10.51 12.22 0.88
CA PRO A 35 10.21 11.25 -0.18
C PRO A 35 10.67 9.81 0.10
N GLU A 36 11.59 9.64 1.05
CA GLU A 36 12.12 8.30 1.39
C GLU A 36 11.49 7.72 2.67
N LYS A 37 10.38 8.27 3.12
CA LYS A 37 9.70 7.75 4.31
C LYS A 37 8.65 6.73 3.90
N GLY A 38 8.95 5.45 4.16
CA GLY A 38 8.10 4.33 3.73
C GLY A 38 6.67 4.39 4.26
N SER A 39 6.48 4.83 5.51
CA SER A 39 5.15 4.93 6.10
C SER A 39 4.24 5.88 5.33
N ILE A 40 4.79 6.98 4.80
CA ILE A 40 4.02 7.92 3.98
C ILE A 40 3.63 7.25 2.66
N ARG A 41 4.57 6.55 2.04
CA ARG A 41 4.31 5.85 0.78
C ARG A 41 3.21 4.81 0.91
N GLU A 42 3.21 4.05 2.01
CA GLU A 42 2.19 3.03 2.25
C GLU A 42 0.80 3.62 2.35
N VAL A 43 0.65 4.66 3.17
CA VAL A 43 -0.67 5.26 3.39
C VAL A 43 -1.16 5.97 2.13
N LEU A 44 -0.25 6.65 1.42
CA LEU A 44 -0.58 7.31 0.16
C LEU A 44 -1.02 6.28 -0.88
N ALA A 45 -0.28 5.17 -1.01
CA ALA A 45 -0.63 4.10 -1.94
C ALA A 45 -2.01 3.52 -1.63
N SER A 46 -2.30 3.29 -0.34
CA SER A 46 -3.62 2.79 0.08
C SER A 46 -4.74 3.74 -0.30
N ALA A 47 -4.52 5.04 -0.08
CA ALA A 47 -5.53 6.03 -0.42
C ALA A 47 -5.79 6.06 -1.95
N TYR A 48 -4.73 6.00 -2.75
CA TYR A 48 -4.88 5.91 -4.20
C TYR A 48 -5.64 4.65 -4.62
N TYR A 49 -5.28 3.50 -4.02
CA TYR A 49 -5.94 2.24 -4.33
C TYR A 49 -7.44 2.32 -4.06
N ASN A 50 -7.81 2.88 -2.91
CA ASN A 50 -9.20 2.97 -2.50
C ASN A 50 -10.01 3.96 -3.33
N CYS A 51 -9.34 4.87 -4.04
CA CYS A 51 -9.97 5.77 -5.02
C CYS A 51 -10.05 5.17 -6.42
N GLY A 52 -9.44 4.00 -6.63
CA GLY A 52 -9.38 3.41 -7.95
C GLY A 52 -8.21 3.91 -8.80
N PHE A 53 -7.31 4.69 -8.25
CA PHE A 53 -6.10 5.16 -8.95
C PHE A 53 -5.00 4.13 -8.82
N TYR A 54 -5.17 2.99 -9.51
CA TYR A 54 -4.31 1.82 -9.31
C TYR A 54 -2.88 2.03 -9.81
N VAL A 55 -2.68 2.82 -10.85
CA VAL A 55 -1.34 3.11 -11.36
C VAL A 55 -0.54 3.90 -10.33
N SER A 56 -1.15 4.93 -9.75
CA SER A 56 -0.51 5.74 -8.71
C SER A 56 -0.26 4.92 -7.44
N ALA A 57 -1.22 4.07 -7.07
CA ALA A 57 -1.06 3.18 -5.93
C ALA A 57 0.13 2.25 -6.13
N LYS A 58 0.22 1.63 -7.29
CA LYS A 58 1.32 0.70 -7.61
C LYS A 58 2.67 1.39 -7.51
N LYS A 59 2.79 2.59 -8.06
CA LYS A 59 4.06 3.35 -8.01
C LYS A 59 4.51 3.57 -6.57
N ASN A 60 3.59 3.92 -5.69
CA ASN A 60 3.92 4.19 -4.29
C ASN A 60 4.23 2.92 -3.50
N PHE A 61 3.54 1.81 -3.78
CA PHE A 61 3.89 0.53 -3.16
C PHE A 61 5.28 0.06 -3.61
N ILE A 62 5.59 0.20 -4.90
CA ILE A 62 6.92 -0.16 -5.41
C ILE A 62 7.99 0.71 -4.74
N ARG A 63 7.73 2.00 -4.57
CA ARG A 63 8.67 2.88 -3.91
C ARG A 63 8.88 2.49 -2.45
N ALA A 64 7.80 2.11 -1.77
CA ALA A 64 7.89 1.64 -0.39
C ALA A 64 8.80 0.40 -0.30
N LEU A 65 8.71 -0.51 -1.27
CA LEU A 65 9.56 -1.69 -1.30
C LEU A 65 11.02 -1.37 -1.61
N LYS A 66 11.28 -0.32 -2.38
CA LYS A 66 12.65 0.14 -2.62
C LYS A 66 13.26 0.75 -1.37
N ILE A 67 12.43 1.36 -0.52
CA ILE A 67 12.88 1.91 0.76
C ILE A 67 13.13 0.79 1.76
N ASP A 68 12.23 -0.18 1.81
CA ASP A 68 12.34 -1.34 2.71
C ASP A 68 11.71 -2.56 2.06
N ALA A 69 12.55 -3.46 1.54
CA ALA A 69 12.10 -4.67 0.87
C ALA A 69 11.36 -5.64 1.78
N ALA A 70 11.48 -5.47 3.11
CA ALA A 70 10.80 -6.29 4.11
C ALA A 70 9.44 -5.72 4.54
N ASN A 71 8.91 -4.77 3.79
CA ASN A 71 7.63 -4.17 4.09
C ASN A 71 6.49 -5.09 3.63
N ASP A 72 5.93 -5.85 4.56
CA ASP A 72 4.88 -6.82 4.25
C ASP A 72 3.63 -6.17 3.67
N PHE A 73 3.24 -5.02 4.20
CA PHE A 73 2.05 -4.33 3.71
C PHE A 73 2.23 -3.87 2.27
N ALA A 74 3.43 -3.41 1.91
CA ALA A 74 3.70 -2.97 0.54
C ALA A 74 3.67 -4.15 -0.44
N HIS A 75 4.15 -5.33 -0.02
CA HIS A 75 4.00 -6.53 -0.86
C HIS A 75 2.53 -6.88 -1.06
N TYR A 76 1.74 -6.84 0.01
CA TYR A 76 0.30 -7.09 -0.08
C TYR A 76 -0.36 -6.09 -1.03
N GLY A 77 -0.07 -4.79 -0.85
CA GLY A 77 -0.66 -3.75 -1.68
C GLY A 77 -0.27 -3.85 -3.15
N LEU A 78 1.00 -4.16 -3.42
CA LEU A 78 1.45 -4.36 -4.79
C LEU A 78 0.73 -5.56 -5.42
N GLY A 79 0.54 -6.64 -4.64
CA GLY A 79 -0.24 -7.78 -5.10
C GLY A 79 -1.66 -7.39 -5.50
N LEU A 80 -2.31 -6.56 -4.67
CA LEU A 80 -3.66 -6.08 -4.99
C LEU A 80 -3.69 -5.30 -6.30
N CYS A 81 -2.69 -4.45 -6.52
CA CYS A 81 -2.60 -3.69 -7.76
C CYS A 81 -2.39 -4.62 -8.98
N LEU A 82 -1.58 -5.65 -8.80
CA LEU A 82 -1.32 -6.63 -9.86
C LEU A 82 -2.58 -7.43 -10.21
N ILE A 83 -3.43 -7.72 -9.22
CA ILE A 83 -4.73 -8.34 -9.48
C ILE A 83 -5.57 -7.45 -10.41
N LYS A 84 -5.55 -6.14 -10.17
CA LYS A 84 -6.28 -5.20 -11.03
C LYS A 84 -5.75 -5.18 -12.47
N GLU A 85 -4.47 -5.53 -12.65
CA GLU A 85 -3.86 -5.66 -13.97
C GLU A 85 -4.04 -7.06 -14.56
N ASN A 86 -4.75 -7.93 -13.85
CA ASN A 86 -4.96 -9.33 -14.23
C ASN A 86 -3.66 -10.14 -14.27
N LYS A 87 -2.68 -9.75 -13.47
CA LYS A 87 -1.39 -10.44 -13.34
C LYS A 87 -1.38 -11.30 -12.09
N ILE A 88 -2.19 -12.36 -12.12
CA ILE A 88 -2.45 -13.17 -10.93
C ILE A 88 -1.19 -13.89 -10.42
N THR A 89 -0.38 -14.44 -11.31
CA THR A 89 0.82 -15.18 -10.90
C THR A 89 1.81 -14.29 -10.18
N GLU A 90 2.04 -13.08 -10.71
CA GLU A 90 2.93 -12.12 -10.03
C GLU A 90 2.34 -11.70 -8.68
N ALA A 91 1.03 -11.46 -8.64
CA ALA A 91 0.35 -11.06 -7.41
C ALA A 91 0.52 -12.11 -6.33
N LEU A 92 0.36 -13.40 -6.69
CA LEU A 92 0.54 -14.50 -5.75
C LEU A 92 1.94 -14.50 -5.15
N GLY A 93 2.96 -14.17 -5.93
CA GLY A 93 4.33 -14.06 -5.42
C GLY A 93 4.42 -13.06 -4.28
N HIS A 94 3.82 -11.89 -4.45
CA HIS A 94 3.84 -10.86 -3.42
C HIS A 94 2.98 -11.23 -2.21
N PHE A 95 1.83 -11.86 -2.42
CA PHE A 95 1.00 -12.33 -1.31
C PHE A 95 1.70 -13.41 -0.49
N LYS A 96 2.46 -14.29 -1.14
CA LYS A 96 3.25 -15.30 -0.45
C LYS A 96 4.32 -14.68 0.43
N ILE A 97 5.00 -13.64 -0.08
CA ILE A 97 6.02 -12.94 0.69
C ILE A 97 5.38 -12.28 1.91
N ALA A 98 4.26 -11.59 1.74
CA ALA A 98 3.57 -10.94 2.85
C ALA A 98 3.16 -11.96 3.91
N PHE A 99 2.59 -13.07 3.50
CA PHE A 99 2.18 -14.14 4.40
C PHE A 99 3.37 -14.78 5.11
N PHE A 100 4.47 -15.01 4.39
CA PHE A 100 5.68 -15.55 4.97
C PHE A 100 6.22 -14.64 6.08
N MET A 101 6.17 -13.33 5.87
CA MET A 101 6.64 -12.35 6.85
C MET A 101 5.72 -12.26 8.06
N LYS A 102 4.42 -12.42 7.86
CA LYS A 102 3.42 -12.35 8.94
C LYS A 102 2.44 -13.51 8.82
N PRO A 103 2.89 -14.72 9.21
CA PRO A 103 2.07 -15.92 9.04
C PRO A 103 0.80 -15.94 9.89
N ASP A 104 0.72 -15.09 10.93
CA ASP A 104 -0.47 -14.99 11.77
C ASP A 104 -1.53 -14.05 11.18
N SER A 105 -1.22 -13.35 10.09
CA SER A 105 -2.16 -12.43 9.47
C SER A 105 -3.29 -13.19 8.77
N LYS A 106 -4.49 -13.03 9.29
CA LYS A 106 -5.68 -13.61 8.68
C LYS A 106 -5.92 -13.02 7.30
N LYS A 107 -5.70 -11.71 7.16
CA LYS A 107 -5.85 -11.00 5.90
C LYS A 107 -4.96 -11.59 4.81
N TYR A 108 -3.68 -11.83 5.12
CA TYR A 108 -2.74 -12.34 4.12
C TYR A 108 -3.05 -13.78 3.75
N ARG A 109 -3.46 -14.59 4.72
CA ARG A 109 -3.86 -15.96 4.46
C ARG A 109 -5.08 -16.01 3.56
N GLU A 110 -6.09 -15.20 3.86
CA GLU A 110 -7.34 -15.19 3.10
C GLU A 110 -7.13 -14.77 1.65
N ILE A 111 -6.32 -13.74 1.41
CA ILE A 111 -6.08 -13.28 0.04
C ILE A 111 -5.30 -14.33 -0.74
N LEU A 112 -4.32 -14.97 -0.11
CA LEU A 112 -3.53 -16.01 -0.75
C LEU A 112 -4.41 -17.21 -1.12
N ASP A 113 -5.25 -17.66 -0.18
CA ASP A 113 -6.18 -18.77 -0.43
C ASP A 113 -7.14 -18.44 -1.57
N LYS A 114 -7.68 -17.23 -1.56
CA LYS A 114 -8.66 -16.81 -2.56
C LYS A 114 -8.12 -16.94 -3.97
N PHE A 115 -6.90 -16.47 -4.22
CA PHE A 115 -6.35 -16.47 -5.57
C PHE A 115 -5.61 -17.77 -5.93
N THR A 116 -5.19 -18.54 -4.93
CA THR A 116 -4.64 -19.87 -5.19
C THR A 116 -5.70 -20.83 -5.70
N LYS A 117 -6.91 -20.75 -5.18
CA LYS A 117 -8.01 -21.63 -5.59
C LYS A 117 -8.49 -21.38 -7.01
N LEU A 118 -8.12 -20.28 -7.62
CA LEU A 118 -8.48 -19.96 -9.00
C LEU A 118 -7.62 -20.69 -10.04
N LYS A 119 -6.61 -21.41 -9.60
CA LYS A 119 -5.72 -22.15 -10.50
C LYS A 119 -6.15 -23.56 -10.76
#